data_4f186ec8f8d9f62e4e9004b26b16c286
#
_entry.id   4f186ec8f8d9f62e4e9004b26b16c286
#
_cell.length_a   1.000
_cell.length_b   1.000
_cell.length_c   1.000
_cell.angle_alpha   90.00
_cell.angle_beta   90.00
_cell.angle_gamma   90.00
#
_symmetry.space_group_name_H-M   'P 1'
#
loop_
_entity.id
_entity.type
_entity.pdbx_description
1 polymer ?
#
loop_
_entity_poly.entity_id
_entity_poly.type
_entity_poly.pdbx_seq_one_letter_code
_entity_poly.pdbx_strand_id
1 'polypeptide(L)'
;MSEKTFTTVLHVQLDGTPLPDPLAVRLTEGWVDASVNVPSAFQLTFSDKDGTLTTTFPFLKVGAMAVLSPFTDGRLGEPMLTGEVTAVEVDAAPGHGRYLIVRGYDPGHRLLRSRRVEGYPNMTASDIVRKLAGLNRIPLGKVDATPTVYELATQPNITDWDFLSRLARENDVRLSLDPAGRLVFAALPPASSAPADTTPAAASPYVLDFGSNTLQSRLSVTAAGQVGKVDVRGWDPRTKQALSSPTPAVASKEIVSDISPAQLSAPFGPAELAATETPFTTQSEVTQAATALADDVTGSFAELEVAVTGNPALKPGQPVAVKGAGFPFEGRYTATGVRHVFASGRQFATWLTVSGRQFRSLYGTASGGGEAAPPMPGVAVALVTNTKDPLSLGRVRLRFPWLSATYESGWCRVAQLGGRGGGGLMLPEVDDEVLCAFDRGSLEHPYVLAGLYNGVDKHTPATDRVPPVDPTSGRVQWRALTSRTGHTVELREEGGRTRASHGIRLRTAKGGLSVELNEARTTLTIDSDGTVTISGARGITVESGMDLTLSAKGRIKLDAGLGVDIKAGAKFKVSALTQAVVNAPAFVTSTVPMPNPVVANLPF
;
A
#
# COMPACT_ATOMS: atom_id res chain seq x y z
N MET A 1 -43.23 -39.00 -27.42
CA MET A 1 -43.60 -37.84 -26.65
C MET A 1 -43.13 -36.62 -27.43
N SER A 2 -44.05 -35.72 -27.84
CA SER A 2 -43.65 -34.50 -28.56
C SER A 2 -42.69 -33.68 -27.70
N GLU A 3 -41.46 -33.49 -28.20
CA GLU A 3 -40.55 -32.52 -27.60
C GLU A 3 -41.25 -31.17 -27.63
N LYS A 4 -41.56 -30.63 -26.46
CA LYS A 4 -42.03 -29.25 -26.32
C LYS A 4 -40.87 -28.34 -26.71
N THR A 5 -40.90 -27.82 -27.92
CA THR A 5 -39.96 -26.81 -28.39
C THR A 5 -40.33 -25.48 -27.71
N PHE A 6 -39.64 -25.11 -26.65
CA PHE A 6 -39.85 -23.83 -25.99
C PHE A 6 -39.16 -22.74 -26.80
N THR A 7 -39.90 -21.71 -27.20
CA THR A 7 -39.32 -20.50 -27.80
C THR A 7 -39.05 -19.46 -26.74
N THR A 8 -37.78 -19.24 -26.44
CA THR A 8 -37.37 -18.16 -25.52
C THR A 8 -36.87 -16.97 -26.32
N VAL A 9 -37.43 -15.82 -26.09
CA VAL A 9 -37.03 -14.53 -26.70
C VAL A 9 -36.51 -13.57 -25.64
N LEU A 10 -35.73 -12.59 -26.04
CA LEU A 10 -35.24 -11.55 -25.17
C LEU A 10 -36.30 -10.47 -24.98
N HIS A 11 -36.75 -10.27 -23.77
CA HIS A 11 -37.58 -9.16 -23.36
C HIS A 11 -36.71 -8.04 -22.79
N VAL A 12 -36.84 -6.84 -23.34
CA VAL A 12 -36.07 -5.66 -22.95
C VAL A 12 -36.99 -4.58 -22.46
N GLN A 13 -36.66 -3.98 -21.33
CA GLN A 13 -37.27 -2.76 -20.84
C GLN A 13 -36.21 -1.66 -20.80
N LEU A 14 -36.56 -0.45 -21.24
CA LEU A 14 -35.74 0.76 -21.11
C LEU A 14 -36.52 1.82 -20.33
N ASP A 15 -35.91 2.40 -19.31
CA ASP A 15 -36.53 3.32 -18.34
C ASP A 15 -37.90 2.80 -17.81
N GLY A 16 -37.95 1.48 -17.53
CA GLY A 16 -39.14 0.81 -17.00
C GLY A 16 -40.23 0.49 -18.02
N THR A 17 -40.03 0.83 -19.28
CA THR A 17 -41.01 0.60 -20.36
C THR A 17 -40.54 -0.49 -21.29
N PRO A 18 -41.34 -1.54 -21.56
CA PRO A 18 -41.02 -2.56 -22.56
C PRO A 18 -40.82 -1.92 -23.95
N LEU A 19 -39.94 -2.55 -24.77
CA LEU A 19 -39.80 -2.10 -26.15
C LEU A 19 -41.15 -2.17 -26.86
N PRO A 20 -41.60 -1.09 -27.52
CA PRO A 20 -42.84 -1.12 -28.34
C PRO A 20 -42.64 -2.07 -29.53
N ASP A 21 -43.72 -2.69 -29.98
CA ASP A 21 -43.69 -3.69 -31.07
C ASP A 21 -42.92 -3.21 -32.33
N PRO A 22 -43.06 -1.95 -32.80
CA PRO A 22 -42.33 -1.49 -33.98
C PRO A 22 -40.81 -1.46 -33.78
N LEU A 23 -40.32 -1.38 -32.54
CA LEU A 23 -38.92 -1.44 -32.21
C LEU A 23 -38.48 -2.87 -31.88
N ALA A 24 -39.31 -3.65 -31.18
CA ALA A 24 -39.01 -5.02 -30.80
C ALA A 24 -38.75 -5.92 -32.02
N VAL A 25 -39.53 -5.77 -33.09
CA VAL A 25 -39.31 -6.54 -34.35
C VAL A 25 -38.04 -6.17 -35.10
N ARG A 26 -37.42 -5.02 -34.76
CA ARG A 26 -36.15 -4.57 -35.35
C ARG A 26 -34.93 -5.09 -34.55
N LEU A 27 -35.13 -5.68 -33.37
CA LEU A 27 -34.07 -6.29 -32.58
C LEU A 27 -33.57 -7.58 -33.30
N THR A 28 -32.37 -7.53 -33.85
CA THR A 28 -31.78 -8.62 -34.61
C THR A 28 -30.93 -9.53 -33.75
N GLU A 29 -30.28 -8.93 -32.74
CA GLU A 29 -29.42 -9.65 -31.79
C GLU A 29 -29.44 -8.94 -30.44
N GLY A 30 -29.43 -9.72 -29.37
CA GLY A 30 -29.19 -9.25 -28.02
C GLY A 30 -28.37 -10.28 -27.24
N TRP A 31 -27.44 -9.78 -26.43
CA TRP A 31 -26.72 -10.65 -25.52
C TRP A 31 -26.50 -10.01 -24.15
N VAL A 32 -26.36 -10.87 -23.15
CA VAL A 32 -25.97 -10.54 -21.79
C VAL A 32 -24.73 -11.35 -21.48
N ASP A 33 -23.66 -10.69 -21.05
CA ASP A 33 -22.39 -11.31 -20.66
C ASP A 33 -22.12 -10.95 -19.20
N ALA A 34 -22.27 -11.93 -18.32
CA ALA A 34 -22.12 -11.78 -16.89
C ALA A 34 -20.95 -12.62 -16.39
N SER A 35 -20.11 -12.06 -15.54
CA SER A 35 -18.95 -12.76 -15.00
C SER A 35 -18.69 -12.33 -13.55
N VAL A 36 -18.05 -13.21 -12.78
CA VAL A 36 -17.46 -12.81 -11.50
C VAL A 36 -16.21 -11.97 -11.78
N ASN A 37 -15.94 -10.98 -10.95
CA ASN A 37 -14.77 -10.10 -11.01
C ASN A 37 -14.75 -9.05 -12.14
N VAL A 38 -15.79 -8.94 -12.96
CA VAL A 38 -15.99 -7.82 -13.91
C VAL A 38 -17.44 -7.39 -13.91
N PRO A 39 -17.76 -6.11 -14.19
CA PRO A 39 -19.14 -5.69 -14.40
C PRO A 39 -19.77 -6.41 -15.58
N SER A 40 -21.02 -6.85 -15.41
CA SER A 40 -21.77 -7.54 -16.47
C SER A 40 -22.14 -6.55 -17.58
N ALA A 41 -22.08 -7.02 -18.81
CA ALA A 41 -22.33 -6.23 -20.00
C ALA A 41 -23.55 -6.73 -20.79
N PHE A 42 -24.14 -5.87 -21.58
CA PHE A 42 -25.16 -6.23 -22.57
C PHE A 42 -24.98 -5.47 -23.87
N GLN A 43 -25.48 -6.04 -24.94
CA GLN A 43 -25.62 -5.38 -26.22
C GLN A 43 -26.96 -5.72 -26.84
N LEU A 44 -27.58 -4.73 -27.49
CA LEU A 44 -28.78 -4.87 -28.31
C LEU A 44 -28.48 -4.29 -29.70
N THR A 45 -28.72 -5.06 -30.74
CA THR A 45 -28.49 -4.67 -32.12
C THR A 45 -29.82 -4.57 -32.87
N PHE A 46 -30.14 -3.40 -33.31
CA PHE A 46 -31.39 -3.11 -34.03
C PHE A 46 -31.13 -2.84 -35.52
N SER A 47 -31.96 -3.37 -36.40
CA SER A 47 -31.95 -3.00 -37.81
C SER A 47 -32.52 -1.57 -37.96
N ASP A 48 -31.69 -0.64 -38.42
CA ASP A 48 -32.03 0.80 -38.56
C ASP A 48 -31.84 1.27 -40.01
N LYS A 49 -32.53 0.61 -40.93
CA LYS A 49 -32.41 0.87 -42.39
C LYS A 49 -32.59 2.35 -42.75
N ASP A 50 -33.48 3.03 -42.06
CA ASP A 50 -33.90 4.41 -42.35
C ASP A 50 -33.07 5.44 -41.55
N GLY A 51 -32.27 5.02 -40.57
CA GLY A 51 -31.48 5.91 -39.69
C GLY A 51 -32.33 6.77 -38.75
N THR A 52 -33.54 6.31 -38.42
CA THR A 52 -34.52 7.11 -37.67
C THR A 52 -34.78 6.62 -36.24
N LEU A 53 -34.18 5.50 -35.82
CA LEU A 53 -34.53 4.87 -34.55
C LEU A 53 -34.31 5.76 -33.34
N THR A 54 -33.19 6.46 -33.25
CA THR A 54 -32.91 7.37 -32.11
C THR A 54 -33.83 8.60 -32.07
N THR A 55 -34.32 9.02 -33.22
CA THR A 55 -35.28 10.14 -33.31
C THR A 55 -36.70 9.67 -32.99
N THR A 56 -37.09 8.49 -33.49
CA THR A 56 -38.41 7.90 -33.26
C THR A 56 -38.57 7.40 -31.82
N PHE A 57 -37.47 6.88 -31.23
CA PHE A 57 -37.45 6.31 -29.88
C PHE A 57 -36.39 7.02 -29.02
N PRO A 58 -36.67 8.19 -28.46
CA PRO A 58 -35.70 9.01 -27.72
C PRO A 58 -35.15 8.38 -26.44
N PHE A 59 -35.75 7.30 -25.97
CA PHE A 59 -35.24 6.52 -24.82
C PHE A 59 -34.05 5.60 -25.19
N LEU A 60 -33.73 5.43 -26.48
CA LEU A 60 -32.50 4.80 -26.95
C LEU A 60 -31.32 5.77 -26.78
N LYS A 61 -30.95 6.05 -25.57
CA LYS A 61 -29.96 7.07 -25.21
C LYS A 61 -29.03 6.57 -24.11
N VAL A 62 -27.85 7.16 -24.04
CA VAL A 62 -26.93 6.96 -22.91
C VAL A 62 -27.59 7.40 -21.60
N GLY A 63 -27.44 6.60 -20.56
CA GLY A 63 -28.03 6.80 -19.23
C GLY A 63 -29.39 6.16 -19.04
N ALA A 64 -30.03 5.60 -20.08
CA ALA A 64 -31.29 4.85 -19.90
C ALA A 64 -31.05 3.58 -19.06
N MET A 65 -31.97 3.30 -18.13
CA MET A 65 -31.96 2.05 -17.36
C MET A 65 -32.47 0.90 -18.23
N ALA A 66 -31.73 -0.21 -18.25
CA ALA A 66 -32.08 -1.40 -19.04
C ALA A 66 -32.33 -2.59 -18.12
N VAL A 67 -33.41 -3.32 -18.36
CA VAL A 67 -33.68 -4.63 -17.75
C VAL A 67 -33.88 -5.66 -18.85
N LEU A 68 -33.04 -6.69 -18.84
CA LEU A 68 -33.06 -7.76 -19.83
C LEU A 68 -33.51 -9.06 -19.17
N SER A 69 -34.62 -9.63 -19.66
CA SER A 69 -35.24 -10.84 -19.10
C SER A 69 -35.54 -11.87 -20.19
N PRO A 70 -35.53 -13.16 -19.89
CA PRO A 70 -36.04 -14.17 -20.83
C PRO A 70 -37.56 -14.14 -20.83
N PHE A 71 -38.16 -14.27 -21.98
CA PHE A 71 -39.60 -14.47 -22.14
C PHE A 71 -39.82 -15.82 -22.81
N THR A 72 -40.38 -16.78 -22.05
CA THR A 72 -40.54 -18.15 -22.46
C THR A 72 -42.01 -18.58 -22.31
N ASP A 73 -42.62 -19.10 -23.36
CA ASP A 73 -44.01 -19.61 -23.35
C ASP A 73 -45.03 -18.63 -22.77
N GLY A 74 -44.91 -17.36 -23.15
CA GLY A 74 -45.83 -16.31 -22.68
C GLY A 74 -45.60 -15.83 -21.25
N ARG A 75 -44.50 -16.24 -20.61
CA ARG A 75 -44.13 -15.84 -19.25
C ARG A 75 -42.81 -15.09 -19.20
N LEU A 76 -42.83 -13.96 -18.52
CA LEU A 76 -41.62 -13.20 -18.21
C LEU A 76 -40.85 -13.93 -17.10
N GLY A 77 -39.58 -14.23 -17.36
CA GLY A 77 -38.66 -14.78 -16.36
C GLY A 77 -37.98 -13.70 -15.53
N GLU A 78 -37.20 -14.14 -14.55
CA GLU A 78 -36.36 -13.25 -13.75
C GLU A 78 -35.35 -12.52 -14.62
N PRO A 79 -34.98 -11.27 -14.28
CA PRO A 79 -33.94 -10.55 -14.99
C PRO A 79 -32.63 -11.32 -15.09
N MET A 80 -32.01 -11.31 -16.26
CA MET A 80 -30.65 -11.77 -16.47
C MET A 80 -29.65 -10.66 -16.18
N LEU A 81 -30.06 -9.40 -16.42
CA LEU A 81 -29.25 -8.22 -16.14
C LEU A 81 -30.16 -6.99 -15.94
N THR A 82 -29.82 -6.20 -14.92
CA THR A 82 -30.29 -4.82 -14.73
C THR A 82 -29.09 -3.91 -14.85
N GLY A 83 -29.13 -2.94 -15.77
CA GLY A 83 -27.96 -2.12 -16.09
C GLY A 83 -28.31 -0.75 -16.65
N GLU A 84 -27.33 -0.08 -17.20
CA GLU A 84 -27.41 1.27 -17.76
C GLU A 84 -26.80 1.30 -19.15
N VAL A 85 -27.45 1.97 -20.07
CA VAL A 85 -26.90 2.22 -21.42
C VAL A 85 -25.71 3.16 -21.30
N THR A 86 -24.53 2.72 -21.73
CA THR A 86 -23.29 3.51 -21.70
C THR A 86 -22.82 3.96 -23.07
N ALA A 87 -23.29 3.30 -24.13
CA ALA A 87 -22.96 3.65 -25.52
C ALA A 87 -24.13 3.40 -26.46
N VAL A 88 -24.25 4.25 -27.43
CA VAL A 88 -25.13 4.09 -28.61
C VAL A 88 -24.28 4.31 -29.84
N GLU A 89 -24.26 3.30 -30.73
CA GLU A 89 -23.36 3.25 -31.88
C GLU A 89 -24.18 2.99 -33.15
N VAL A 90 -23.67 3.44 -34.28
CA VAL A 90 -24.20 3.11 -35.59
C VAL A 90 -23.13 2.34 -36.35
N ASP A 91 -23.51 1.15 -36.82
CA ASP A 91 -22.70 0.34 -37.74
C ASP A 91 -23.42 0.32 -39.10
N ALA A 92 -22.73 0.80 -40.14
CA ALA A 92 -23.30 0.88 -41.49
C ALA A 92 -22.20 0.60 -42.53
N ALA A 93 -22.45 -0.40 -43.37
CA ALA A 93 -21.58 -0.70 -44.50
C ALA A 93 -22.37 -1.02 -45.76
N PRO A 94 -21.89 -0.62 -46.97
CA PRO A 94 -22.51 -0.99 -48.24
C PRO A 94 -22.68 -2.52 -48.33
N GLY A 95 -23.91 -2.95 -48.60
CA GLY A 95 -24.25 -4.38 -48.73
C GLY A 95 -24.51 -5.13 -47.41
N HIS A 96 -24.15 -4.57 -46.25
CA HIS A 96 -24.39 -5.16 -44.93
C HIS A 96 -25.57 -4.55 -44.18
N GLY A 97 -26.09 -3.40 -44.65
CA GLY A 97 -27.19 -2.68 -44.00
C GLY A 97 -26.69 -1.67 -42.96
N ARG A 98 -27.66 -1.09 -42.22
CA ARG A 98 -27.42 -0.16 -41.13
C ARG A 98 -28.03 -0.71 -39.86
N TYR A 99 -27.25 -0.68 -38.79
CA TYR A 99 -27.63 -1.15 -37.48
C TYR A 99 -27.41 -0.06 -36.43
N LEU A 100 -28.33 0.02 -35.48
CA LEU A 100 -28.15 0.77 -34.24
C LEU A 100 -27.75 -0.23 -33.13
N ILE A 101 -26.62 0.02 -32.49
CA ILE A 101 -26.11 -0.83 -31.43
C ILE A 101 -26.20 -0.05 -30.11
N VAL A 102 -26.90 -0.64 -29.13
CA VAL A 102 -27.03 -0.10 -27.77
C VAL A 102 -26.25 -1.01 -26.85
N ARG A 103 -25.26 -0.46 -26.18
CA ARG A 103 -24.42 -1.20 -25.21
C ARG A 103 -24.54 -0.61 -23.83
N GLY A 104 -24.36 -1.46 -22.84
CA GLY A 104 -24.35 -1.02 -21.45
C GLY A 104 -23.77 -2.05 -20.53
N TYR A 105 -23.71 -1.64 -19.26
CA TYR A 105 -23.17 -2.45 -18.17
C TYR A 105 -24.13 -2.42 -16.99
N ASP A 106 -23.96 -3.37 -16.06
CA ASP A 106 -24.58 -3.27 -14.75
C ASP A 106 -24.00 -2.06 -13.96
N PRO A 107 -24.59 -1.65 -12.82
CA PRO A 107 -24.12 -0.49 -12.06
C PRO A 107 -22.67 -0.58 -11.57
N GLY A 108 -22.02 -1.74 -11.64
CA GLY A 108 -20.61 -1.94 -11.30
C GLY A 108 -19.65 -1.07 -12.12
N HIS A 109 -20.05 -0.69 -13.36
CA HIS A 109 -19.24 0.22 -14.16
C HIS A 109 -18.95 1.57 -13.48
N ARG A 110 -19.82 1.98 -12.53
CA ARG A 110 -19.65 3.21 -11.76
C ARG A 110 -18.39 3.16 -10.89
N LEU A 111 -18.01 1.97 -10.40
CA LEU A 111 -16.80 1.75 -9.62
C LEU A 111 -15.51 1.87 -10.45
N LEU A 112 -15.61 1.80 -11.78
CA LEU A 112 -14.47 1.95 -12.71
C LEU A 112 -14.25 3.41 -13.15
N ARG A 113 -15.18 4.33 -12.90
CA ARG A 113 -15.17 5.67 -13.48
C ARG A 113 -14.17 6.65 -12.88
N SER A 114 -13.79 6.44 -11.64
CA SER A 114 -12.86 7.33 -10.93
C SER A 114 -11.80 6.57 -10.18
N ARG A 115 -10.63 7.19 -10.06
CA ARG A 115 -9.55 6.72 -9.18
C ARG A 115 -9.54 7.56 -7.92
N ARG A 116 -9.20 6.94 -6.80
CA ARG A 116 -9.11 7.62 -5.50
C ARG A 116 -7.77 7.36 -4.85
N VAL A 117 -7.34 8.34 -4.07
CA VAL A 117 -6.29 8.17 -3.06
C VAL A 117 -6.98 8.39 -1.72
N GLU A 118 -7.27 7.30 -1.03
CA GLU A 118 -8.05 7.32 0.21
C GLU A 118 -7.51 6.29 1.20
N GLY A 119 -7.58 6.61 2.49
CA GLY A 119 -7.26 5.70 3.58
C GLY A 119 -8.52 5.25 4.32
N TYR A 120 -8.58 3.98 4.66
CA TYR A 120 -9.70 3.37 5.40
C TYR A 120 -9.16 2.80 6.73
N PRO A 121 -9.05 3.63 7.78
CA PRO A 121 -8.49 3.21 9.06
C PRO A 121 -9.48 2.35 9.86
N ASN A 122 -8.98 1.30 10.48
CA ASN A 122 -9.72 0.41 11.39
C ASN A 122 -11.03 -0.15 10.78
N MET A 123 -10.98 -0.52 9.50
CA MET A 123 -12.13 -1.08 8.78
C MET A 123 -11.84 -2.50 8.30
N THR A 124 -12.89 -3.32 8.21
CA THR A 124 -12.84 -4.60 7.50
C THR A 124 -13.05 -4.38 6.00
N ALA A 125 -12.69 -5.36 5.16
CA ALA A 125 -12.99 -5.30 3.73
C ALA A 125 -14.51 -5.16 3.48
N SER A 126 -15.34 -5.87 4.22
CA SER A 126 -16.80 -5.78 4.11
C SER A 126 -17.35 -4.39 4.47
N ASP A 127 -16.73 -3.66 5.41
CA ASP A 127 -17.14 -2.28 5.75
C ASP A 127 -16.75 -1.30 4.63
N ILE A 128 -15.56 -1.48 4.05
CA ILE A 128 -15.08 -0.69 2.92
C ILE A 128 -16.01 -0.88 1.72
N VAL A 129 -16.41 -2.11 1.42
CA VAL A 129 -17.38 -2.42 0.35
C VAL A 129 -18.68 -1.66 0.55
N ARG A 130 -19.27 -1.69 1.76
CA ARG A 130 -20.50 -0.97 2.06
C ARG A 130 -20.34 0.54 1.87
N LYS A 131 -19.22 1.10 2.31
CA LYS A 131 -18.90 2.53 2.15
C LYS A 131 -18.82 2.91 0.67
N LEU A 132 -18.05 2.15 -0.13
CA LEU A 132 -17.85 2.45 -1.55
C LEU A 132 -19.11 2.21 -2.38
N ALA A 133 -19.90 1.19 -2.08
CA ALA A 133 -21.20 0.97 -2.71
C ALA A 133 -22.14 2.17 -2.49
N GLY A 134 -22.19 2.67 -1.26
CA GLY A 134 -22.99 3.87 -0.93
C GLY A 134 -22.52 5.11 -1.69
N LEU A 135 -21.22 5.36 -1.76
CA LEU A 135 -20.64 6.49 -2.50
C LEU A 135 -20.97 6.43 -4.01
N ASN A 136 -21.00 5.23 -4.59
CA ASN A 136 -21.31 5.02 -6.01
C ASN A 136 -22.80 4.79 -6.27
N ARG A 137 -23.65 4.88 -5.24
CA ARG A 137 -25.12 4.67 -5.33
C ARG A 137 -25.47 3.29 -5.92
N ILE A 138 -24.75 2.27 -5.49
CA ILE A 138 -25.00 0.89 -5.90
C ILE A 138 -25.69 0.18 -4.72
N PRO A 139 -26.88 -0.41 -4.92
CA PRO A 139 -27.56 -1.13 -3.87
C PRO A 139 -26.75 -2.38 -3.46
N LEU A 140 -26.82 -2.75 -2.19
CA LEU A 140 -26.14 -3.92 -1.67
C LEU A 140 -26.98 -5.18 -1.85
N GLY A 141 -26.35 -6.24 -2.35
CA GLY A 141 -26.83 -7.61 -2.30
C GLY A 141 -26.19 -8.36 -1.11
N LYS A 142 -25.66 -9.57 -1.38
CA LYS A 142 -24.98 -10.35 -0.36
C LYS A 142 -23.56 -9.80 -0.12
N VAL A 143 -23.28 -9.42 1.13
CA VAL A 143 -21.95 -9.01 1.59
C VAL A 143 -21.56 -9.87 2.79
N ASP A 144 -20.67 -10.82 2.59
CA ASP A 144 -20.14 -11.67 3.66
C ASP A 144 -19.22 -10.86 4.57
N ALA A 145 -19.27 -11.12 5.88
CA ALA A 145 -18.38 -10.48 6.83
C ALA A 145 -16.94 -10.99 6.66
N THR A 146 -15.97 -10.07 6.66
CA THR A 146 -14.54 -10.40 6.59
C THR A 146 -13.89 -10.24 7.97
N PRO A 147 -13.04 -11.19 8.41
CA PRO A 147 -12.53 -11.20 9.78
C PRO A 147 -11.40 -10.19 10.02
N THR A 148 -10.61 -9.86 8.99
CA THR A 148 -9.43 -9.00 9.14
C THR A 148 -9.83 -7.54 9.24
N VAL A 149 -9.43 -6.89 10.35
CA VAL A 149 -9.50 -5.43 10.50
C VAL A 149 -8.16 -4.84 10.09
N TYR A 150 -8.16 -4.05 9.04
CA TYR A 150 -6.95 -3.33 8.59
C TYR A 150 -6.69 -2.14 9.51
N GLU A 151 -5.45 -1.97 10.00
CA GLU A 151 -5.06 -0.74 10.70
C GLU A 151 -5.25 0.48 9.78
N LEU A 152 -4.84 0.33 8.52
CA LEU A 152 -5.13 1.26 7.44
C LEU A 152 -5.12 0.50 6.12
N ALA A 153 -6.27 0.38 5.46
CA ALA A 153 -6.31 -0.06 4.06
C ALA A 153 -6.20 1.18 3.15
N THR A 154 -5.31 1.15 2.18
CA THR A 154 -5.05 2.29 1.29
C THR A 154 -5.49 1.98 -0.13
N GLN A 155 -6.26 2.90 -0.72
CA GLN A 155 -6.57 2.92 -2.15
C GLN A 155 -5.57 3.85 -2.86
N PRO A 156 -4.55 3.31 -3.55
CA PRO A 156 -3.41 4.08 -4.06
C PRO A 156 -3.64 4.56 -5.50
N ASN A 157 -4.52 5.53 -5.73
CA ASN A 157 -4.86 6.07 -7.06
C ASN A 157 -5.31 5.00 -8.06
N ILE A 158 -6.10 4.05 -7.57
CA ILE A 158 -6.77 3.02 -8.40
C ILE A 158 -8.28 3.21 -8.37
N THR A 159 -8.99 2.51 -9.26
CA THR A 159 -10.45 2.56 -9.28
C THR A 159 -11.06 1.89 -8.05
N ASP A 160 -12.29 2.23 -7.73
CA ASP A 160 -13.01 1.58 -6.62
C ASP A 160 -13.16 0.07 -6.91
N TRP A 161 -13.37 -0.30 -8.18
CA TRP A 161 -13.45 -1.70 -8.61
C TRP A 161 -12.15 -2.47 -8.38
N ASP A 162 -11.00 -1.92 -8.82
CA ASP A 162 -9.70 -2.56 -8.65
C ASP A 162 -9.35 -2.73 -7.18
N PHE A 163 -9.68 -1.70 -6.37
CA PHE A 163 -9.46 -1.75 -4.93
C PHE A 163 -10.31 -2.83 -4.25
N LEU A 164 -11.62 -2.88 -4.55
CA LEU A 164 -12.51 -3.92 -4.01
C LEU A 164 -12.14 -5.31 -4.52
N SER A 165 -11.69 -5.44 -5.78
CA SER A 165 -11.19 -6.71 -6.34
C SER A 165 -9.94 -7.20 -5.61
N ARG A 166 -9.02 -6.28 -5.22
CA ARG A 166 -7.87 -6.62 -4.38
C ARG A 166 -8.32 -7.14 -3.02
N LEU A 167 -9.20 -6.41 -2.33
CA LEU A 167 -9.75 -6.83 -1.03
C LEU A 167 -10.51 -8.16 -1.12
N ALA A 168 -11.23 -8.40 -2.23
CA ALA A 168 -11.92 -9.66 -2.46
C ALA A 168 -10.94 -10.84 -2.54
N ARG A 169 -9.84 -10.69 -3.27
CA ARG A 169 -8.78 -11.71 -3.36
C ARG A 169 -8.12 -11.98 -2.01
N GLU A 170 -7.77 -10.92 -1.28
CA GLU A 170 -7.15 -11.05 0.04
C GLU A 170 -8.05 -11.76 1.07
N ASN A 171 -9.38 -11.73 0.87
CA ASN A 171 -10.37 -12.28 1.80
C ASN A 171 -11.10 -13.54 1.29
N ASP A 172 -10.63 -14.16 0.21
CA ASP A 172 -11.23 -15.37 -0.41
C ASP A 172 -12.72 -15.23 -0.76
N VAL A 173 -13.11 -14.03 -1.23
CA VAL A 173 -14.47 -13.74 -1.72
C VAL A 173 -14.43 -13.23 -3.16
N ARG A 174 -15.59 -13.06 -3.79
CA ARG A 174 -15.75 -12.51 -5.15
C ARG A 174 -16.50 -11.18 -5.11
N LEU A 175 -16.10 -10.29 -5.99
CA LEU A 175 -16.80 -9.05 -6.29
C LEU A 175 -17.60 -9.24 -7.58
N SER A 176 -18.90 -9.03 -7.53
CA SER A 176 -19.78 -9.08 -8.70
C SER A 176 -21.06 -8.28 -8.44
N LEU A 177 -21.94 -8.19 -9.43
CA LEU A 177 -23.30 -7.73 -9.23
C LEU A 177 -24.28 -8.87 -9.53
N ASP A 178 -25.38 -8.91 -8.79
CA ASP A 178 -26.46 -9.82 -9.08
C ASP A 178 -27.32 -9.28 -10.27
N PRO A 179 -28.18 -10.13 -10.86
CA PRO A 179 -29.02 -9.70 -12.00
C PRO A 179 -29.94 -8.51 -11.71
N ALA A 180 -30.20 -8.19 -10.45
CA ALA A 180 -30.97 -7.00 -10.05
C ALA A 180 -30.07 -5.75 -9.91
N GLY A 181 -28.79 -5.82 -10.25
CA GLY A 181 -27.83 -4.72 -10.18
C GLY A 181 -27.36 -4.40 -8.76
N ARG A 182 -27.44 -5.35 -7.81
CA ARG A 182 -26.98 -5.18 -6.43
C ARG A 182 -25.57 -5.75 -6.28
N LEU A 183 -24.70 -5.02 -5.57
CA LEU A 183 -23.31 -5.41 -5.36
C LEU A 183 -23.21 -6.62 -4.43
N VAL A 184 -22.49 -7.64 -4.87
CA VAL A 184 -22.22 -8.88 -4.14
C VAL A 184 -20.73 -8.95 -3.81
N PHE A 185 -20.44 -9.20 -2.53
CA PHE A 185 -19.08 -9.42 -2.03
C PHE A 185 -19.12 -10.64 -1.11
N ALA A 186 -18.98 -11.83 -1.69
CA ALA A 186 -19.25 -13.07 -1.00
C ALA A 186 -18.42 -14.24 -1.56
N ALA A 187 -18.23 -15.27 -0.74
CA ALA A 187 -17.67 -16.53 -1.21
C ALA A 187 -18.62 -17.18 -2.21
N LEU A 188 -18.05 -17.81 -3.24
CA LEU A 188 -18.83 -18.60 -4.18
C LEU A 188 -19.29 -19.91 -3.54
N PRO A 189 -20.46 -20.44 -3.93
CA PRO A 189 -20.85 -21.79 -3.59
C PRO A 189 -19.80 -22.80 -4.10
N PRO A 190 -19.45 -23.80 -3.29
CA PRO A 190 -18.48 -24.80 -3.71
C PRO A 190 -19.04 -25.69 -4.84
N ALA A 191 -18.18 -26.14 -5.75
CA ALA A 191 -18.55 -27.02 -6.84
C ALA A 191 -19.22 -28.33 -6.36
N SER A 192 -18.90 -28.78 -5.13
CA SER A 192 -19.54 -29.95 -4.52
C SER A 192 -21.06 -29.80 -4.31
N SER A 193 -21.59 -28.57 -4.34
CA SER A 193 -23.03 -28.29 -4.26
C SER A 193 -23.76 -28.41 -5.61
N ALA A 194 -23.05 -28.68 -6.70
CA ALA A 194 -23.66 -28.99 -7.99
C ALA A 194 -24.47 -30.30 -7.93
N PRO A 195 -25.41 -30.51 -8.88
CA PRO A 195 -26.17 -31.76 -8.97
C PRO A 195 -25.25 -32.98 -8.98
N ALA A 196 -25.75 -34.09 -8.45
CA ALA A 196 -25.02 -35.37 -8.45
C ALA A 196 -24.76 -35.85 -9.89
N ASP A 197 -23.70 -36.62 -10.10
CA ASP A 197 -23.29 -37.13 -11.41
C ASP A 197 -24.35 -38.07 -12.04
N THR A 198 -25.22 -38.62 -11.20
CA THR A 198 -26.37 -39.46 -11.66
C THR A 198 -27.58 -38.62 -12.10
N THR A 199 -27.60 -37.30 -11.86
CA THR A 199 -28.74 -36.45 -12.19
C THR A 199 -28.86 -36.30 -13.72
N PRO A 200 -30.00 -36.61 -14.34
CA PRO A 200 -30.21 -36.37 -15.77
C PRO A 200 -30.29 -34.86 -16.08
N ALA A 201 -29.85 -34.45 -17.27
CA ALA A 201 -29.97 -33.06 -17.72
C ALA A 201 -31.42 -32.55 -17.78
N ALA A 202 -32.37 -33.44 -18.05
CA ALA A 202 -33.81 -33.13 -18.05
C ALA A 202 -34.38 -32.83 -16.63
N ALA A 203 -33.67 -33.25 -15.58
CA ALA A 203 -34.11 -33.07 -14.20
C ALA A 203 -33.50 -31.83 -13.52
N SER A 204 -32.44 -31.27 -14.10
CA SER A 204 -31.79 -30.09 -13.52
C SER A 204 -31.17 -29.18 -14.61
N PRO A 205 -31.45 -27.86 -14.58
CA PRO A 205 -30.85 -26.93 -15.52
C PRO A 205 -29.34 -26.72 -15.29
N TYR A 206 -28.78 -27.28 -14.22
CA TYR A 206 -27.37 -27.18 -13.86
C TYR A 206 -26.54 -28.39 -14.25
N VAL A 207 -27.09 -29.28 -15.07
CA VAL A 207 -26.37 -30.43 -15.67
C VAL A 207 -26.08 -30.13 -17.13
N LEU A 208 -24.78 -30.07 -17.48
CA LEU A 208 -24.27 -29.88 -18.83
C LEU A 208 -23.93 -31.28 -19.36
N ASP A 209 -24.77 -31.81 -20.23
CA ASP A 209 -24.66 -33.18 -20.75
C ASP A 209 -24.32 -33.16 -22.25
N PHE A 210 -23.15 -33.67 -22.57
CA PHE A 210 -22.61 -33.71 -23.94
C PHE A 210 -23.41 -34.62 -24.88
N GLY A 211 -24.26 -35.43 -24.33
CA GLY A 211 -25.18 -36.28 -25.10
C GLY A 211 -26.54 -35.64 -25.37
N SER A 212 -26.89 -34.51 -24.76
CA SER A 212 -28.26 -33.99 -24.85
C SER A 212 -28.39 -32.47 -25.02
N ASN A 213 -27.78 -31.64 -24.14
CA ASN A 213 -28.01 -30.19 -24.13
C ASN A 213 -26.79 -29.35 -24.51
N THR A 214 -25.63 -29.95 -24.73
CA THR A 214 -24.41 -29.25 -25.14
C THR A 214 -24.34 -29.07 -26.64
N LEU A 215 -24.14 -27.86 -27.11
CA LEU A 215 -24.06 -27.48 -28.53
C LEU A 215 -22.61 -27.42 -29.02
N GLN A 216 -21.71 -26.86 -28.20
CA GLN A 216 -20.29 -26.71 -28.48
C GLN A 216 -19.51 -26.72 -27.18
N SER A 217 -18.26 -27.17 -27.21
CA SER A 217 -17.42 -27.17 -26.03
C SER A 217 -15.94 -27.08 -26.36
N ARG A 218 -15.20 -26.46 -25.46
CA ARG A 218 -13.75 -26.48 -25.36
C ARG A 218 -13.37 -26.70 -23.92
N LEU A 219 -12.70 -27.77 -23.63
CA LEU A 219 -12.30 -28.16 -22.28
C LEU A 219 -10.80 -28.35 -22.28
N SER A 220 -10.14 -27.86 -21.27
CA SER A 220 -8.71 -28.07 -21.07
C SER A 220 -8.38 -28.26 -19.60
N VAL A 221 -7.40 -29.13 -19.34
CA VAL A 221 -6.74 -29.27 -18.05
C VAL A 221 -5.25 -29.05 -18.24
N THR A 222 -4.61 -28.36 -17.33
CA THR A 222 -3.21 -27.97 -17.46
C THR A 222 -2.46 -28.08 -16.16
N ALA A 223 -1.24 -28.62 -16.23
CA ALA A 223 -0.30 -28.58 -15.12
C ALA A 223 0.50 -27.26 -15.05
N ALA A 224 0.40 -26.42 -16.08
CA ALA A 224 1.12 -25.14 -16.13
C ALA A 224 0.68 -24.22 -14.98
N GLY A 225 1.63 -23.82 -14.15
CA GLY A 225 1.37 -22.98 -12.98
C GLY A 225 0.85 -23.74 -11.75
N GLN A 226 0.67 -25.07 -11.81
CA GLN A 226 0.28 -25.86 -10.65
C GLN A 226 1.48 -26.12 -9.74
N VAL A 227 1.30 -25.88 -8.43
CA VAL A 227 2.31 -26.12 -7.40
C VAL A 227 1.70 -26.94 -6.26
N GLY A 228 2.53 -27.69 -5.55
CA GLY A 228 2.08 -28.48 -4.40
C GLY A 228 1.91 -27.66 -3.11
N LYS A 229 2.53 -26.47 -3.07
CA LYS A 229 2.52 -25.59 -1.89
C LYS A 229 2.71 -24.15 -2.30
N VAL A 230 2.01 -23.26 -1.64
CA VAL A 230 2.27 -21.81 -1.66
C VAL A 230 2.81 -21.36 -0.31
N ASP A 231 3.69 -20.37 -0.30
CA ASP A 231 4.26 -19.78 0.92
C ASP A 231 4.23 -18.26 0.80
N VAL A 232 3.27 -17.63 1.45
CA VAL A 232 3.20 -16.17 1.52
C VAL A 232 4.06 -15.69 2.69
N ARG A 233 4.88 -14.67 2.44
CA ARG A 233 5.86 -14.17 3.39
C ARG A 233 5.68 -12.70 3.70
N GLY A 234 5.92 -12.34 4.97
CA GLY A 234 5.86 -10.98 5.47
C GLY A 234 6.93 -10.70 6.53
N TRP A 235 6.83 -9.54 7.15
CA TRP A 235 7.73 -9.12 8.22
C TRP A 235 6.97 -8.36 9.30
N ASP A 236 7.02 -8.83 10.54
CA ASP A 236 6.46 -8.09 11.69
C ASP A 236 7.52 -7.15 12.27
N PRO A 237 7.41 -5.83 12.06
CA PRO A 237 8.36 -4.87 12.59
C PRO A 237 8.25 -4.68 14.11
N ARG A 238 7.15 -5.09 14.75
CA ARG A 238 6.93 -4.94 16.19
C ARG A 238 7.70 -6.00 16.98
N THR A 239 7.69 -7.23 16.47
CA THR A 239 8.39 -8.36 17.11
C THR A 239 9.75 -8.64 16.47
N LYS A 240 10.05 -8.01 15.32
CA LYS A 240 11.25 -8.24 14.51
C LYS A 240 11.38 -9.69 14.07
N GLN A 241 10.26 -10.27 13.58
CA GLN A 241 10.19 -11.66 13.13
C GLN A 241 9.70 -11.76 11.70
N ALA A 242 10.22 -12.74 10.97
CA ALA A 242 9.68 -13.11 9.67
C ALA A 242 8.33 -13.82 9.86
N LEU A 243 7.38 -13.46 8.99
CA LEU A 243 6.08 -14.10 8.88
C LEU A 243 6.10 -15.04 7.68
N SER A 244 5.50 -16.21 7.81
CA SER A 244 5.38 -17.20 6.75
C SER A 244 4.14 -18.05 6.97
N SER A 245 3.46 -18.39 5.90
CA SER A 245 2.31 -19.31 5.91
C SER A 245 2.43 -20.30 4.76
N PRO A 246 3.16 -21.39 4.95
CA PRO A 246 3.20 -22.47 3.98
C PRO A 246 1.85 -23.20 3.97
N THR A 247 1.12 -23.08 2.86
CA THR A 247 -0.22 -23.63 2.68
C THR A 247 -0.21 -24.66 1.56
N PRO A 248 -0.68 -25.91 1.77
CA PRO A 248 -0.81 -26.90 0.72
C PRO A 248 -1.79 -26.45 -0.36
N ALA A 249 -1.39 -26.57 -1.63
CA ALA A 249 -2.22 -26.31 -2.80
C ALA A 249 -2.77 -27.64 -3.33
N VAL A 250 -3.83 -28.17 -2.71
CA VAL A 250 -4.33 -29.53 -2.95
C VAL A 250 -5.50 -29.53 -3.93
N ALA A 251 -6.51 -28.73 -3.69
CA ALA A 251 -7.72 -28.64 -4.51
C ALA A 251 -8.43 -27.30 -4.28
N SER A 252 -9.04 -26.77 -5.34
CA SER A 252 -9.94 -25.62 -5.24
C SER A 252 -11.34 -26.06 -4.81
N LYS A 253 -12.03 -25.22 -4.07
CA LYS A 253 -13.46 -25.41 -3.76
C LYS A 253 -14.36 -25.27 -5.00
N GLU A 254 -13.87 -24.61 -6.04
CA GLU A 254 -14.60 -24.31 -7.26
C GLU A 254 -14.58 -25.43 -8.29
N ILE A 255 -13.78 -26.49 -8.07
CA ILE A 255 -13.62 -27.61 -8.99
C ILE A 255 -13.57 -28.94 -8.22
N VAL A 256 -14.43 -29.87 -8.59
CA VAL A 256 -14.40 -31.28 -8.17
C VAL A 256 -14.41 -32.13 -9.41
N SER A 257 -13.29 -32.72 -9.78
CA SER A 257 -13.11 -33.54 -10.98
C SER A 257 -12.39 -34.86 -10.67
N ASP A 258 -12.39 -35.78 -11.60
CA ASP A 258 -11.74 -37.09 -11.47
C ASP A 258 -10.21 -37.04 -11.42
N ILE A 259 -9.62 -35.90 -11.79
CA ILE A 259 -8.19 -35.63 -11.69
C ILE A 259 -7.93 -34.42 -10.79
N SER A 260 -6.96 -34.53 -9.90
CA SER A 260 -6.52 -33.40 -9.04
C SER A 260 -5.35 -32.64 -9.67
N PRO A 261 -5.14 -31.35 -9.29
CA PRO A 261 -3.95 -30.60 -9.67
C PRO A 261 -2.66 -31.33 -9.34
N ALA A 262 -2.60 -32.00 -8.19
CA ALA A 262 -1.44 -32.77 -7.75
C ALA A 262 -1.14 -33.99 -8.64
N GLN A 263 -2.19 -34.73 -9.07
CA GLN A 263 -2.02 -35.85 -10.01
C GLN A 263 -1.53 -35.35 -11.38
N LEU A 264 -2.06 -34.21 -11.83
CA LEU A 264 -1.71 -33.64 -13.14
C LEU A 264 -0.27 -33.10 -13.17
N SER A 265 0.22 -32.55 -12.04
CA SER A 265 1.58 -32.00 -11.93
C SER A 265 2.64 -33.03 -11.53
N ALA A 266 2.24 -34.21 -11.04
CA ALA A 266 3.17 -35.25 -10.56
C ALA A 266 4.30 -35.62 -11.54
N PRO A 267 4.09 -35.71 -12.86
CA PRO A 267 5.16 -36.01 -13.82
C PRO A 267 6.30 -34.95 -13.84
N PHE A 268 6.03 -33.72 -13.41
CA PHE A 268 6.98 -32.61 -13.46
C PHE A 268 7.74 -32.40 -12.13
N GLY A 269 7.44 -33.21 -11.12
CA GLY A 269 8.05 -33.11 -9.78
C GLY A 269 7.42 -32.03 -8.89
N PRO A 270 7.91 -31.93 -7.64
CA PRO A 270 7.38 -30.97 -6.68
C PRO A 270 7.76 -29.53 -7.06
N ALA A 271 6.79 -28.64 -6.99
CA ALA A 271 6.98 -27.21 -7.17
C ALA A 271 6.37 -26.43 -5.99
N GLU A 272 6.96 -25.30 -5.64
CA GLU A 272 6.50 -24.38 -4.60
C GLU A 272 6.43 -22.96 -5.18
N LEU A 273 5.44 -22.18 -4.74
CA LEU A 273 5.28 -20.78 -5.07
C LEU A 273 5.49 -19.94 -3.82
N ALA A 274 6.55 -19.12 -3.79
CA ALA A 274 6.74 -18.11 -2.75
C ALA A 274 6.22 -16.77 -3.22
N ALA A 275 5.29 -16.18 -2.46
CA ALA A 275 4.77 -14.84 -2.71
C ALA A 275 5.33 -13.85 -1.70
N THR A 276 6.05 -12.84 -2.19
CA THR A 276 6.80 -11.87 -1.39
C THR A 276 6.56 -10.42 -1.81
N GLU A 277 5.70 -10.19 -2.77
CA GLU A 277 5.49 -8.88 -3.41
C GLU A 277 4.76 -7.89 -2.50
N THR A 278 3.83 -8.39 -1.68
CA THR A 278 3.07 -7.57 -0.73
C THR A 278 3.75 -7.55 0.64
N PRO A 279 4.01 -6.36 1.22
CA PRO A 279 4.68 -6.24 2.52
C PRO A 279 3.70 -6.47 3.68
N PHE A 280 3.20 -7.68 3.85
CA PHE A 280 2.34 -8.04 4.98
C PHE A 280 3.06 -7.87 6.32
N THR A 281 2.33 -7.38 7.33
CA THR A 281 2.88 -7.05 8.66
C THR A 281 2.30 -7.87 9.79
N THR A 282 1.26 -8.68 9.53
CA THR A 282 0.62 -9.54 10.52
C THR A 282 0.50 -10.99 10.02
N GLN A 283 0.51 -11.94 10.98
CA GLN A 283 0.36 -13.36 10.65
C GLN A 283 -1.03 -13.67 10.07
N SER A 284 -2.06 -12.94 10.48
CA SER A 284 -3.43 -13.10 9.94
C SER A 284 -3.48 -12.77 8.45
N GLU A 285 -2.89 -11.64 8.03
CA GLU A 285 -2.82 -11.24 6.61
C GLU A 285 -2.09 -12.30 5.78
N VAL A 286 -0.92 -12.76 6.24
CA VAL A 286 -0.12 -13.78 5.56
C VAL A 286 -0.88 -15.09 5.40
N THR A 287 -1.57 -15.54 6.46
CA THR A 287 -2.32 -16.81 6.44
C THR A 287 -3.53 -16.73 5.51
N GLN A 288 -4.25 -15.62 5.54
CA GLN A 288 -5.41 -15.44 4.68
C GLN A 288 -5.01 -15.32 3.20
N ALA A 289 -3.98 -14.54 2.90
CA ALA A 289 -3.43 -14.42 1.55
C ALA A 289 -2.91 -15.77 1.01
N ALA A 290 -2.26 -16.58 1.87
CA ALA A 290 -1.79 -17.91 1.48
C ALA A 290 -2.94 -18.87 1.15
N THR A 291 -4.01 -18.84 1.92
CA THR A 291 -5.21 -19.66 1.66
C THR A 291 -5.86 -19.25 0.35
N ALA A 292 -6.03 -17.96 0.12
CA ALA A 292 -6.60 -17.45 -1.13
C ALA A 292 -5.73 -17.78 -2.35
N LEU A 293 -4.41 -17.62 -2.23
CA LEU A 293 -3.47 -17.95 -3.30
C LEU A 293 -3.44 -19.45 -3.62
N ALA A 294 -3.54 -20.32 -2.60
CA ALA A 294 -3.61 -21.77 -2.81
C ALA A 294 -4.88 -22.17 -3.58
N ASP A 295 -6.04 -21.55 -3.26
CA ASP A 295 -7.29 -21.78 -3.98
C ASP A 295 -7.23 -21.24 -5.42
N ASP A 296 -6.62 -20.06 -5.62
CA ASP A 296 -6.44 -19.47 -6.95
C ASP A 296 -5.56 -20.33 -7.87
N VAL A 297 -4.43 -20.81 -7.35
CA VAL A 297 -3.54 -21.69 -8.11
C VAL A 297 -4.25 -22.98 -8.48
N THR A 298 -4.89 -23.64 -7.53
CA THR A 298 -5.57 -24.91 -7.77
C THR A 298 -6.84 -24.75 -8.60
N GLY A 299 -7.53 -23.61 -8.53
CA GLY A 299 -8.70 -23.29 -9.35
C GLY A 299 -8.37 -23.04 -10.83
N SER A 300 -7.11 -22.80 -11.16
CA SER A 300 -6.69 -22.50 -12.54
C SER A 300 -6.28 -23.73 -13.36
N PHE A 301 -6.35 -24.95 -12.80
CA PHE A 301 -5.90 -26.16 -13.52
C PHE A 301 -6.86 -26.60 -14.62
N ALA A 302 -8.14 -26.24 -14.54
CA ALA A 302 -9.16 -26.59 -15.52
C ALA A 302 -9.83 -25.33 -16.09
N GLU A 303 -9.96 -25.32 -17.42
CA GLU A 303 -10.70 -24.30 -18.17
C GLU A 303 -11.77 -24.97 -19.00
N LEU A 304 -12.99 -24.47 -18.90
CA LEU A 304 -14.13 -24.96 -19.66
C LEU A 304 -14.85 -23.79 -20.31
N GLU A 305 -15.13 -23.94 -21.59
CA GLU A 305 -16.03 -23.10 -22.37
C GLU A 305 -17.07 -24.00 -23.01
N VAL A 306 -18.32 -23.89 -22.57
CA VAL A 306 -19.39 -24.80 -22.99
C VAL A 306 -20.60 -23.98 -23.42
N ALA A 307 -21.03 -24.16 -24.67
CA ALA A 307 -22.30 -23.64 -25.16
C ALA A 307 -23.37 -24.72 -25.00
N VAL A 308 -24.46 -24.34 -24.34
CA VAL A 308 -25.63 -25.21 -24.18
C VAL A 308 -26.85 -24.58 -24.82
N THR A 309 -27.87 -25.39 -25.07
CA THR A 309 -29.22 -24.91 -25.40
C THR A 309 -29.63 -23.85 -24.41
N GLY A 310 -30.21 -22.74 -24.85
CA GLY A 310 -30.48 -21.57 -24.06
C GLY A 310 -31.09 -21.88 -22.69
N ASN A 311 -30.39 -21.45 -21.65
CA ASN A 311 -30.73 -21.75 -20.27
C ASN A 311 -30.56 -20.51 -19.39
N PRO A 312 -31.62 -19.72 -19.17
CA PRO A 312 -31.54 -18.49 -18.40
C PRO A 312 -31.32 -18.71 -16.88
N ALA A 313 -31.41 -19.94 -16.39
CA ALA A 313 -31.14 -20.25 -14.98
C ALA A 313 -29.63 -20.26 -14.67
N LEU A 314 -28.77 -20.41 -15.67
CA LEU A 314 -27.32 -20.35 -15.50
C LEU A 314 -26.89 -18.91 -15.20
N LYS A 315 -26.07 -18.76 -14.15
CA LYS A 315 -25.56 -17.47 -13.67
C LYS A 315 -24.10 -17.63 -13.23
N PRO A 316 -23.30 -16.57 -13.25
CA PRO A 316 -21.99 -16.60 -12.61
C PRO A 316 -22.09 -17.01 -11.14
N GLY A 317 -21.13 -17.80 -10.67
CA GLY A 317 -21.15 -18.39 -9.33
C GLY A 317 -22.04 -19.62 -9.16
N GLN A 318 -22.73 -20.07 -10.22
CA GLN A 318 -23.59 -21.25 -10.16
C GLN A 318 -22.76 -22.53 -10.27
N PRO A 319 -22.86 -23.49 -9.32
CA PRO A 319 -22.29 -24.82 -9.45
C PRO A 319 -23.03 -25.65 -10.49
N VAL A 320 -22.27 -26.27 -11.40
CA VAL A 320 -22.78 -27.10 -12.49
C VAL A 320 -22.08 -28.45 -12.54
N ALA A 321 -22.77 -29.48 -13.02
CA ALA A 321 -22.21 -30.80 -13.30
C ALA A 321 -21.96 -30.96 -14.80
N VAL A 322 -20.78 -31.45 -15.20
CA VAL A 322 -20.39 -31.75 -16.57
C VAL A 322 -20.36 -33.25 -16.76
N LYS A 323 -21.12 -33.76 -17.74
CA LYS A 323 -21.31 -35.20 -18.04
C LYS A 323 -21.09 -35.51 -19.49
N GLY A 324 -20.64 -36.74 -19.78
CA GLY A 324 -20.44 -37.23 -21.16
C GLY A 324 -19.27 -36.58 -21.89
N ALA A 325 -18.44 -35.78 -21.18
CA ALA A 325 -17.25 -35.15 -21.75
C ALA A 325 -16.04 -36.13 -21.82
N GLY A 326 -16.11 -37.23 -21.07
CA GLY A 326 -15.01 -38.17 -20.90
C GLY A 326 -13.93 -37.72 -19.94
N PHE A 327 -13.12 -38.69 -19.48
CA PHE A 327 -11.97 -38.41 -18.62
C PHE A 327 -10.94 -37.52 -19.37
N PRO A 328 -10.34 -36.49 -18.72
CA PRO A 328 -10.43 -36.09 -17.30
C PRO A 328 -11.40 -34.90 -17.04
N PHE A 329 -12.35 -34.63 -17.91
CA PHE A 329 -13.14 -33.41 -17.95
C PHE A 329 -14.47 -33.50 -17.21
N GLU A 330 -14.92 -34.71 -16.87
CA GLU A 330 -16.15 -34.89 -16.10
C GLU A 330 -15.97 -34.44 -14.66
N GLY A 331 -17.04 -33.88 -14.07
CA GLY A 331 -16.99 -33.38 -12.71
C GLY A 331 -17.95 -32.25 -12.45
N ARG A 332 -17.71 -31.57 -11.35
CA ARG A 332 -18.50 -30.42 -10.88
C ARG A 332 -17.65 -29.18 -10.85
N TYR A 333 -18.20 -28.09 -11.33
CA TYR A 333 -17.49 -26.84 -11.55
C TYR A 333 -18.35 -25.67 -11.10
N THR A 334 -17.75 -24.62 -10.57
CA THR A 334 -18.46 -23.36 -10.34
C THR A 334 -18.25 -22.44 -11.54
N ALA A 335 -19.34 -22.04 -12.20
CA ALA A 335 -19.29 -21.15 -13.35
C ALA A 335 -18.68 -19.79 -12.99
N THR A 336 -17.69 -19.32 -13.74
CA THR A 336 -17.08 -18.00 -13.55
C THR A 336 -17.68 -16.95 -14.48
N GLY A 337 -18.21 -17.38 -15.63
CA GLY A 337 -18.88 -16.49 -16.58
C GLY A 337 -20.04 -17.19 -17.28
N VAL A 338 -21.05 -16.40 -17.67
CA VAL A 338 -22.21 -16.85 -18.43
C VAL A 338 -22.59 -15.80 -19.45
N ARG A 339 -22.69 -16.20 -20.72
CA ARG A 339 -23.15 -15.34 -21.80
C ARG A 339 -24.41 -15.90 -22.44
N HIS A 340 -25.49 -15.16 -22.39
CA HIS A 340 -26.76 -15.47 -23.02
C HIS A 340 -26.85 -14.75 -24.35
N VAL A 341 -27.07 -15.50 -25.46
CA VAL A 341 -27.11 -14.94 -26.83
C VAL A 341 -28.45 -15.24 -27.47
N PHE A 342 -29.16 -14.18 -27.83
CA PHE A 342 -30.43 -14.21 -28.56
C PHE A 342 -30.20 -13.57 -29.92
N ALA A 343 -30.44 -14.32 -30.99
CA ALA A 343 -30.30 -13.80 -32.34
C ALA A 343 -31.49 -14.23 -33.21
N SER A 344 -31.96 -13.32 -34.03
CA SER A 344 -33.08 -13.59 -34.95
C SER A 344 -32.73 -14.75 -35.87
N GLY A 345 -33.62 -15.74 -35.99
CA GLY A 345 -33.40 -16.92 -36.82
C GLY A 345 -32.41 -17.94 -36.28
N ARG A 346 -31.90 -17.76 -35.05
CA ARG A 346 -31.04 -18.74 -34.37
C ARG A 346 -31.66 -19.15 -33.04
N GLN A 347 -31.29 -20.37 -32.61
CA GLN A 347 -31.69 -20.86 -31.29
C GLN A 347 -31.01 -20.04 -30.21
N PHE A 348 -31.73 -19.70 -29.15
CA PHE A 348 -31.17 -19.14 -27.94
C PHE A 348 -30.08 -20.06 -27.40
N ALA A 349 -28.89 -19.54 -27.14
CA ALA A 349 -27.75 -20.28 -26.65
C ALA A 349 -27.19 -19.60 -25.37
N THR A 350 -26.73 -20.43 -24.45
CA THR A 350 -26.03 -19.98 -23.24
C THR A 350 -24.63 -20.55 -23.25
N TRP A 351 -23.65 -19.66 -23.23
CA TRP A 351 -22.23 -19.99 -23.05
C TRP A 351 -21.88 -19.93 -21.58
N LEU A 352 -21.24 -20.95 -21.08
CA LEU A 352 -20.74 -21.02 -19.72
C LEU A 352 -19.23 -21.14 -19.75
N THR A 353 -18.57 -20.37 -18.90
CA THR A 353 -17.10 -20.37 -18.74
C THR A 353 -16.73 -20.75 -17.32
N VAL A 354 -15.72 -21.60 -17.17
CA VAL A 354 -15.00 -21.87 -15.93
C VAL A 354 -13.54 -21.56 -16.20
N SER A 355 -12.94 -20.60 -15.51
CA SER A 355 -11.56 -20.17 -15.76
C SER A 355 -10.78 -19.86 -14.49
N GLY A 356 -11.28 -20.25 -13.32
CA GLY A 356 -10.70 -19.84 -12.04
C GLY A 356 -10.69 -18.32 -11.85
N ARG A 357 -9.81 -17.83 -10.95
CA ARG A 357 -9.66 -16.38 -10.70
C ARG A 357 -8.74 -15.68 -11.70
N GLN A 358 -8.02 -16.41 -12.52
CA GLN A 358 -7.10 -15.78 -13.47
C GLN A 358 -7.86 -15.09 -14.58
N PHE A 359 -7.58 -13.80 -14.76
CA PHE A 359 -8.04 -13.01 -15.90
C PHE A 359 -7.31 -13.46 -17.17
N ARG A 360 -7.80 -14.49 -17.83
CA ARG A 360 -7.31 -14.93 -19.14
C ARG A 360 -8.12 -14.33 -20.30
N SER A 361 -9.01 -13.38 -20.03
CA SER A 361 -9.65 -12.58 -21.07
C SER A 361 -8.62 -11.76 -21.85
N LEU A 362 -8.94 -11.36 -23.06
CA LEU A 362 -8.08 -10.48 -23.87
C LEU A 362 -7.68 -9.20 -23.10
N TYR A 363 -8.60 -8.64 -22.30
CA TYR A 363 -8.35 -7.49 -21.42
C TYR A 363 -7.33 -7.86 -20.31
N GLY A 364 -7.50 -8.98 -19.62
CA GLY A 364 -6.58 -9.43 -18.58
C GLY A 364 -5.19 -9.73 -19.14
N THR A 365 -5.11 -10.33 -20.32
CA THR A 365 -3.83 -10.61 -21.01
C THR A 365 -3.17 -9.30 -21.48
N ALA A 366 -3.94 -8.35 -21.99
CA ALA A 366 -3.44 -7.07 -22.48
C ALA A 366 -3.05 -6.12 -21.32
N SER A 367 -3.70 -6.22 -20.16
CA SER A 367 -3.37 -5.46 -18.95
C SER A 367 -2.25 -6.08 -18.12
N GLY A 368 -1.66 -7.18 -18.59
CA GLY A 368 -0.60 -7.89 -17.86
C GLY A 368 -1.10 -8.83 -16.76
N GLY A 369 -2.41 -9.11 -16.73
CA GLY A 369 -3.01 -10.08 -15.79
C GLY A 369 -2.90 -9.70 -14.31
N GLY A 370 -2.30 -8.59 -14.01
CA GLY A 370 -1.98 -8.15 -12.66
C GLY A 370 -2.67 -6.83 -12.32
N GLU A 371 -3.64 -6.91 -11.48
CA GLU A 371 -4.23 -5.73 -10.82
C GLU A 371 -3.44 -5.33 -9.58
N ALA A 372 -2.14 -5.55 -9.56
CA ALA A 372 -1.31 -4.91 -8.57
C ALA A 372 -1.45 -3.39 -8.80
N ALA A 373 -1.86 -2.67 -7.76
CA ALA A 373 -1.73 -1.22 -7.77
C ALA A 373 -0.34 -0.88 -8.29
N PRO A 374 -0.21 0.06 -9.24
CA PRO A 374 1.09 0.37 -9.80
C PRO A 374 2.05 0.69 -8.64
N PRO A 375 3.19 -0.01 -8.56
CA PRO A 375 4.12 0.21 -7.48
C PRO A 375 4.55 1.68 -7.48
N MET A 376 4.69 2.27 -6.29
CA MET A 376 5.26 3.60 -6.13
C MET A 376 6.76 3.51 -6.44
N PRO A 377 7.23 3.96 -7.61
CA PRO A 377 8.62 3.79 -7.99
C PRO A 377 9.52 4.77 -7.24
N GLY A 378 10.66 4.29 -6.75
CA GLY A 378 11.72 5.13 -6.22
C GLY A 378 11.40 5.80 -4.89
N VAL A 379 11.69 7.11 -4.81
CA VAL A 379 11.48 7.95 -3.63
C VAL A 379 10.52 9.09 -3.94
N ALA A 380 9.87 9.62 -2.92
CA ALA A 380 8.95 10.75 -3.04
C ALA A 380 9.07 11.70 -1.86
N VAL A 381 8.59 12.91 -2.05
CA VAL A 381 8.53 13.95 -1.03
C VAL A 381 7.22 13.85 -0.27
N ALA A 382 7.28 14.03 1.05
CA ALA A 382 6.11 14.11 1.92
C ALA A 382 6.28 15.20 2.99
N LEU A 383 5.17 15.61 3.58
CA LEU A 383 5.14 16.47 4.76
C LEU A 383 4.74 15.65 6.00
N VAL A 384 5.42 15.87 7.09
CA VAL A 384 5.07 15.26 8.38
C VAL A 384 3.81 15.92 8.95
N THR A 385 2.82 15.11 9.30
CA THR A 385 1.54 15.61 9.85
C THR A 385 1.38 15.32 11.34
N ASN A 386 2.00 14.25 11.85
CA ASN A 386 1.85 13.84 13.22
C ASN A 386 3.08 13.07 13.73
N THR A 387 3.53 13.42 14.93
CA THR A 387 4.67 12.78 15.62
C THR A 387 4.27 12.10 16.94
N LYS A 388 2.97 12.16 17.31
CA LYS A 388 2.45 11.57 18.56
C LYS A 388 2.21 10.06 18.41
N ASP A 389 3.28 9.31 18.17
CA ASP A 389 3.23 7.86 18.01
C ASP A 389 2.72 7.17 19.29
N PRO A 390 1.58 6.48 19.26
CA PRO A 390 0.99 5.83 20.44
C PRO A 390 1.86 4.71 21.04
N LEU A 391 2.78 4.14 20.23
CA LEU A 391 3.72 3.11 20.68
C LEU A 391 5.07 3.69 21.11
N SER A 392 5.28 5.00 21.03
CA SER A 392 6.54 5.66 21.37
C SER A 392 7.78 5.08 20.65
N LEU A 393 7.61 4.63 19.41
CA LEU A 393 8.68 4.07 18.57
C LEU A 393 9.38 5.11 17.69
N GLY A 394 8.99 6.39 17.80
CA GLY A 394 9.51 7.48 16.97
C GLY A 394 9.02 7.43 15.52
N ARG A 395 7.85 6.86 15.28
CA ARG A 395 7.17 6.87 13.99
C ARG A 395 6.46 8.20 13.75
N VAL A 396 6.22 8.51 12.49
CA VAL A 396 5.50 9.73 12.08
C VAL A 396 4.39 9.39 11.10
N ARG A 397 3.41 10.28 10.94
CA ARG A 397 2.44 10.22 9.85
C ARG A 397 2.79 11.24 8.79
N LEU A 398 2.42 10.94 7.55
CA LEU A 398 2.83 11.66 6.36
C LEU A 398 1.63 12.04 5.50
N ARG A 399 1.71 13.20 4.88
CA ARG A 399 0.86 13.61 3.78
C ARG A 399 1.71 13.78 2.53
N PHE A 400 1.18 13.33 1.40
CA PHE A 400 1.79 13.44 0.07
C PHE A 400 1.02 14.49 -0.75
N PRO A 401 1.36 15.80 -0.68
CA PRO A 401 0.57 16.88 -1.30
C PRO A 401 0.41 16.73 -2.83
N TRP A 402 1.40 16.15 -3.47
CA TRP A 402 1.39 15.87 -4.90
C TRP A 402 0.44 14.72 -5.29
N LEU A 403 0.02 13.89 -4.34
CA LEU A 403 -0.86 12.74 -4.55
C LEU A 403 -2.29 13.03 -4.10
N SER A 404 -2.48 13.58 -2.91
CA SER A 404 -3.79 13.90 -2.34
C SER A 404 -3.68 14.99 -1.27
N ALA A 405 -4.69 15.87 -1.24
CA ALA A 405 -4.78 16.91 -0.21
C ALA A 405 -5.26 16.35 1.15
N THR A 406 -5.98 15.22 1.16
CA THR A 406 -6.68 14.68 2.34
C THR A 406 -6.11 13.36 2.85
N TYR A 407 -5.36 12.62 2.02
CA TYR A 407 -4.76 11.36 2.42
C TYR A 407 -3.65 11.56 3.45
N GLU A 408 -3.74 10.85 4.58
CA GLU A 408 -2.70 10.72 5.60
C GLU A 408 -2.29 9.24 5.70
N SER A 409 -0.98 8.99 5.75
CA SER A 409 -0.43 7.64 5.88
C SER A 409 -0.72 7.02 7.25
N GLY A 410 -0.49 5.72 7.38
CA GLY A 410 -0.27 5.06 8.67
C GLY A 410 1.00 5.56 9.37
N TRP A 411 1.35 4.96 10.50
CA TRP A 411 2.58 5.27 11.24
C TRP A 411 3.82 4.73 10.52
N CYS A 412 4.67 5.61 10.03
CA CYS A 412 5.85 5.33 9.23
C CYS A 412 7.12 5.34 10.09
N ARG A 413 8.00 4.38 9.88
CA ARG A 413 9.30 4.33 10.54
C ARG A 413 10.23 5.38 9.95
N VAL A 414 11.05 5.99 10.82
CA VAL A 414 12.08 6.97 10.42
C VAL A 414 13.45 6.29 10.46
N ALA A 415 14.19 6.34 9.35
CA ALA A 415 15.56 5.83 9.29
C ALA A 415 16.47 6.62 10.23
N GLN A 416 17.35 5.92 10.94
CA GLN A 416 18.30 6.50 11.89
C GLN A 416 19.73 6.15 11.50
N LEU A 417 20.70 6.91 12.03
CA LEU A 417 22.13 6.71 11.76
C LEU A 417 22.69 5.41 12.35
N GLY A 418 21.90 4.68 13.11
CA GLY A 418 22.31 3.42 13.73
C GLY A 418 21.12 2.53 14.07
N GLY A 419 21.39 1.40 14.74
CA GLY A 419 20.40 0.40 15.11
C GLY A 419 20.41 0.10 16.61
N ARG A 420 20.31 -1.20 16.94
CA ARG A 420 20.21 -1.66 18.33
C ARG A 420 21.40 -1.19 19.17
N GLY A 421 21.12 -0.43 20.23
CA GLY A 421 22.11 -0.04 21.23
C GLY A 421 23.07 1.07 20.80
N GLY A 422 22.92 1.66 19.62
CA GLY A 422 23.78 2.75 19.16
C GLY A 422 23.19 3.53 17.99
N GLY A 423 23.76 4.70 17.68
CA GLY A 423 23.35 5.62 16.63
C GLY A 423 22.79 6.93 17.14
N GLY A 424 22.13 7.68 16.27
CA GLY A 424 21.47 8.94 16.59
C GLY A 424 19.96 8.78 16.60
N LEU A 425 19.27 9.68 17.29
CA LEU A 425 17.84 9.86 17.21
C LEU A 425 17.55 11.24 16.58
N MET A 426 17.27 11.25 15.28
CA MET A 426 16.93 12.44 14.51
C MET A 426 15.51 12.27 13.96
N LEU A 427 14.53 12.74 14.72
CA LEU A 427 13.13 12.69 14.33
C LEU A 427 12.73 14.00 13.67
N PRO A 428 11.98 13.95 12.55
CA PRO A 428 11.38 15.14 11.97
C PRO A 428 10.23 15.64 12.85
N GLU A 429 9.88 16.90 12.71
CA GLU A 429 8.74 17.53 13.36
C GLU A 429 7.58 17.73 12.38
N VAL A 430 6.41 18.09 12.90
CA VAL A 430 5.24 18.42 12.06
C VAL A 430 5.60 19.57 11.11
N ASP A 431 5.12 19.46 9.87
CA ASP A 431 5.38 20.33 8.72
C ASP A 431 6.79 20.21 8.10
N ASP A 432 7.68 19.37 8.63
CA ASP A 432 8.95 19.09 7.94
C ASP A 432 8.72 18.36 6.61
N GLU A 433 9.42 18.82 5.59
CA GLU A 433 9.54 18.13 4.31
C GLU A 433 10.54 16.97 4.42
N VAL A 434 10.12 15.77 4.05
CA VAL A 434 10.92 14.56 4.17
C VAL A 434 10.97 13.77 2.86
N LEU A 435 12.08 13.10 2.63
CA LEU A 435 12.25 12.13 1.56
C LEU A 435 11.78 10.76 2.05
N CYS A 436 10.88 10.14 1.30
CA CYS A 436 10.31 8.82 1.63
C CYS A 436 10.64 7.78 0.57
N ALA A 437 10.86 6.53 0.99
CA ALA A 437 10.84 5.35 0.15
C ALA A 437 9.66 4.46 0.53
N PHE A 438 9.27 3.57 -0.36
CA PHE A 438 8.10 2.70 -0.19
C PHE A 438 8.52 1.24 -0.15
N ASP A 439 8.13 0.51 0.90
CA ASP A 439 8.45 -0.92 1.02
C ASP A 439 7.84 -1.68 -0.16
N ARG A 440 8.69 -2.26 -1.01
CA ARG A 440 8.27 -2.97 -2.24
C ARG A 440 7.30 -2.17 -3.13
N GLY A 441 7.39 -0.83 -3.07
CA GLY A 441 6.51 0.07 -3.82
C GLY A 441 5.10 0.26 -3.22
N SER A 442 4.85 -0.22 -2.00
CA SER A 442 3.55 -0.07 -1.34
C SER A 442 3.37 1.30 -0.70
N LEU A 443 2.37 2.06 -1.15
CA LEU A 443 1.99 3.34 -0.53
C LEU A 443 1.55 3.19 0.94
N GLU A 444 1.13 2.00 1.36
CA GLU A 444 0.74 1.69 2.73
C GLU A 444 1.93 1.64 3.69
N HIS A 445 3.15 1.38 3.17
CA HIS A 445 4.35 1.15 3.97
C HIS A 445 5.51 2.09 3.58
N PRO A 446 5.36 3.41 3.77
CA PRO A 446 6.46 4.34 3.55
C PRO A 446 7.46 4.32 4.69
N TYR A 447 8.72 4.61 4.36
CA TYR A 447 9.81 4.89 5.30
C TYR A 447 10.30 6.31 5.09
N VAL A 448 10.51 7.07 6.14
CA VAL A 448 11.22 8.35 6.09
C VAL A 448 12.72 8.08 6.07
N LEU A 449 13.40 8.56 5.04
CA LEU A 449 14.85 8.40 4.85
C LEU A 449 15.64 9.57 5.43
N ALA A 450 15.19 10.81 5.18
CA ALA A 450 15.86 12.03 5.61
C ALA A 450 14.90 13.23 5.55
N GLY A 451 15.24 14.32 6.25
CA GLY A 451 14.66 15.64 6.02
C GLY A 451 15.22 16.28 4.75
N LEU A 452 14.44 17.14 4.14
CA LEU A 452 14.85 17.93 2.96
C LEU A 452 14.84 19.42 3.29
N TYR A 453 15.87 20.13 2.86
CA TYR A 453 15.83 21.58 2.76
C TYR A 453 15.20 22.01 1.44
N ASN A 454 14.52 23.15 1.45
CA ASN A 454 13.77 23.66 0.31
C ASN A 454 13.83 25.20 0.25
N GLY A 455 12.94 25.83 -0.48
CA GLY A 455 12.89 27.30 -0.59
C GLY A 455 12.44 28.01 0.70
N VAL A 456 11.74 27.29 1.58
CA VAL A 456 11.21 27.80 2.85
C VAL A 456 12.07 27.32 4.01
N ASP A 457 12.26 26.01 4.13
CA ASP A 457 13.02 25.37 5.20
C ASP A 457 14.50 25.32 4.83
N LYS A 458 15.30 26.04 5.57
CA LYS A 458 16.74 26.19 5.33
C LYS A 458 17.53 25.63 6.50
N HIS A 459 18.78 25.24 6.22
CA HIS A 459 19.72 24.91 7.29
C HIS A 459 19.90 26.13 8.24
N THR A 460 20.14 25.86 9.51
CA THR A 460 20.47 26.92 10.48
C THR A 460 21.80 27.56 10.09
N PRO A 461 21.86 28.91 9.90
CA PRO A 461 23.11 29.59 9.55
C PRO A 461 24.15 29.44 10.66
N ALA A 462 25.42 29.28 10.27
CA ALA A 462 26.50 29.44 11.25
C ALA A 462 26.48 30.86 11.83
N THR A 463 26.76 30.96 13.11
CA THR A 463 26.74 32.26 13.83
C THR A 463 27.76 33.25 13.32
N ASP A 464 28.82 32.77 12.70
CA ASP A 464 29.95 33.60 12.26
C ASP A 464 29.74 34.13 10.83
N ARG A 465 28.53 33.95 10.26
CA ARG A 465 28.19 34.36 8.88
C ARG A 465 29.02 33.69 7.79
N VAL A 466 29.76 32.61 8.11
CA VAL A 466 30.48 31.80 7.11
C VAL A 466 29.48 30.93 6.38
N PRO A 467 29.37 31.04 5.05
CA PRO A 467 28.47 30.18 4.30
C PRO A 467 28.94 28.71 4.35
N PRO A 468 28.05 27.74 4.29
CA PRO A 468 28.44 26.32 4.32
C PRO A 468 29.32 25.91 3.14
N VAL A 469 29.20 26.63 2.05
CA VAL A 469 30.00 26.45 0.82
C VAL A 469 30.63 27.78 0.46
N ASP A 470 31.92 27.77 0.19
CA ASP A 470 32.64 28.92 -0.31
C ASP A 470 32.13 29.29 -1.71
N PRO A 471 31.60 30.50 -1.93
CA PRO A 471 30.98 30.88 -3.20
C PRO A 471 31.95 30.98 -4.36
N THR A 472 33.25 31.09 -4.08
CA THR A 472 34.29 31.24 -5.09
C THR A 472 34.88 29.89 -5.51
N SER A 473 35.22 29.05 -4.54
CA SER A 473 35.89 27.77 -4.77
C SER A 473 34.93 26.57 -4.84
N GLY A 474 33.68 26.71 -4.41
CA GLY A 474 32.71 25.62 -4.27
C GLY A 474 33.03 24.62 -3.16
N ARG A 475 34.02 24.91 -2.30
CA ARG A 475 34.37 23.99 -1.19
C ARG A 475 33.42 24.12 -0.03
N VAL A 476 33.08 22.97 0.57
CA VAL A 476 32.30 22.93 1.79
C VAL A 476 33.16 23.38 2.96
N GLN A 477 32.76 24.44 3.65
CA GLN A 477 33.51 25.09 4.73
C GLN A 477 33.19 24.56 6.11
N TRP A 478 31.98 24.04 6.30
CA TRP A 478 31.58 23.41 7.55
C TRP A 478 30.43 22.41 7.36
N ARG A 479 30.34 21.48 8.28
CA ARG A 479 29.25 20.51 8.45
C ARG A 479 28.76 20.58 9.88
N ALA A 480 27.44 20.38 10.10
CA ALA A 480 26.89 20.47 11.45
C ALA A 480 25.77 19.47 11.70
N LEU A 481 25.65 19.05 12.95
CA LEU A 481 24.43 18.51 13.51
C LEU A 481 23.78 19.62 14.35
N THR A 482 22.54 19.97 14.02
CA THR A 482 21.84 21.10 14.65
C THR A 482 20.50 20.61 15.18
N SER A 483 20.22 20.90 16.45
CA SER A 483 18.90 20.70 17.02
C SER A 483 17.91 21.76 16.54
N ARG A 484 16.62 21.51 16.63
CA ARG A 484 15.56 22.46 16.25
C ARG A 484 15.70 23.81 16.96
N THR A 485 16.19 23.84 18.19
CA THR A 485 16.41 25.05 18.96
C THR A 485 17.74 25.76 18.66
N GLY A 486 18.61 25.13 17.81
CA GLY A 486 19.86 25.74 17.36
C GLY A 486 21.11 25.37 18.19
N HIS A 487 21.06 24.29 18.99
CA HIS A 487 22.28 23.72 19.57
C HIS A 487 23.04 22.98 18.48
N THR A 488 24.37 23.22 18.36
CA THR A 488 25.15 22.71 17.24
C THR A 488 26.41 21.94 17.65
N VAL A 489 26.74 20.94 16.83
CA VAL A 489 28.05 20.31 16.73
C VAL A 489 28.57 20.62 15.33
N GLU A 490 29.59 21.45 15.21
CA GLU A 490 30.14 21.90 13.93
C GLU A 490 31.52 21.27 13.68
N LEU A 491 31.72 20.75 12.46
CA LEU A 491 33.02 20.37 11.91
C LEU A 491 33.40 21.46 10.91
N ARG A 492 34.43 22.24 11.18
CA ARG A 492 34.82 23.43 10.43
C ARG A 492 36.06 23.13 9.61
N GLU A 493 35.98 23.37 8.30
CA GLU A 493 37.02 23.08 7.34
C GLU A 493 37.32 24.33 6.47
N GLU A 494 37.28 25.53 7.06
CA GLU A 494 37.48 26.76 6.35
C GLU A 494 38.82 26.80 5.59
N GLY A 495 38.72 26.90 4.26
CA GLY A 495 39.86 26.93 3.35
C GLY A 495 40.29 28.34 2.95
N GLY A 496 40.80 29.13 3.89
CA GLY A 496 41.36 30.45 3.61
C GLY A 496 42.86 30.54 3.96
N ARG A 497 43.56 31.62 3.54
CA ARG A 497 44.96 31.84 3.90
C ARG A 497 45.16 31.91 5.44
N THR A 498 44.12 32.21 6.20
CA THR A 498 44.18 32.34 7.66
C THR A 498 43.71 31.06 8.40
N ARG A 499 42.96 30.14 7.79
CA ARG A 499 42.38 28.94 8.42
C ARG A 499 41.86 29.19 9.83
N ALA A 500 41.34 30.39 10.11
CA ALA A 500 41.12 30.92 11.46
C ALA A 500 40.11 30.10 12.26
N SER A 501 39.31 29.29 11.60
CA SER A 501 38.22 28.50 12.23
C SER A 501 38.24 27.02 11.82
N HIS A 502 39.40 26.46 11.61
CA HIS A 502 39.53 25.03 11.31
C HIS A 502 39.47 24.20 12.62
N GLY A 503 38.55 23.23 12.72
CA GLY A 503 38.41 22.40 13.92
C GLY A 503 36.99 21.99 14.28
N ILE A 504 36.73 21.73 15.54
CA ILE A 504 35.45 21.27 16.07
C ILE A 504 34.89 22.30 17.05
N ARG A 505 33.57 22.59 16.94
CA ARG A 505 32.88 23.50 17.84
C ARG A 505 31.56 22.91 18.34
N LEU A 506 31.40 22.89 19.65
CA LEU A 506 30.11 22.61 20.30
C LEU A 506 29.55 23.96 20.81
N ARG A 507 28.29 24.24 20.55
CA ARG A 507 27.68 25.50 20.92
C ARG A 507 26.20 25.37 21.24
N THR A 508 25.77 26.09 22.27
CA THR A 508 24.35 26.26 22.57
C THR A 508 23.69 27.31 21.67
N ALA A 509 22.37 27.21 21.48
CA ALA A 509 21.60 28.05 20.58
C ALA A 509 21.80 29.55 20.80
N LYS A 510 21.83 29.99 22.05
CA LYS A 510 22.03 31.41 22.42
C LYS A 510 23.50 31.85 22.41
N GLY A 511 24.43 30.94 22.18
CA GLY A 511 25.86 31.21 22.09
C GLY A 511 26.57 31.38 23.43
N GLY A 512 25.87 31.42 24.55
CA GLY A 512 26.45 31.68 25.88
C GLY A 512 27.27 30.51 26.47
N LEU A 513 27.32 29.38 25.80
CA LEU A 513 28.17 28.23 26.17
C LEU A 513 28.80 27.64 24.88
N SER A 514 30.11 27.55 24.86
CA SER A 514 30.82 26.91 23.75
C SER A 514 32.08 26.16 24.20
N VAL A 515 32.42 25.11 23.40
CA VAL A 515 33.71 24.42 23.46
C VAL A 515 34.26 24.41 22.05
N GLU A 516 35.44 24.96 21.84
CA GLU A 516 36.11 25.03 20.53
C GLU A 516 37.49 24.37 20.58
N LEU A 517 37.71 23.43 19.68
CA LEU A 517 39.00 22.84 19.37
C LEU A 517 39.46 23.47 18.05
N ASN A 518 40.36 24.45 18.13
CA ASN A 518 40.88 25.15 16.95
C ASN A 518 42.25 24.61 16.58
N GLU A 519 42.29 23.86 15.49
CA GLU A 519 43.50 23.19 14.99
C GLU A 519 44.53 24.23 14.48
N ALA A 520 44.08 25.25 13.77
CA ALA A 520 44.97 26.25 13.18
C ALA A 520 45.75 27.03 14.22
N ARG A 521 45.15 27.25 15.39
CA ARG A 521 45.76 27.97 16.50
C ARG A 521 46.31 27.03 17.59
N THR A 522 46.04 25.75 17.46
CA THR A 522 46.36 24.72 18.46
C THR A 522 45.77 25.10 19.84
N THR A 523 44.48 25.52 19.86
CA THR A 523 43.85 25.98 21.10
C THR A 523 42.58 25.20 21.42
N LEU A 524 42.39 24.88 22.68
CA LEU A 524 41.10 24.47 23.25
C LEU A 524 40.53 25.66 24.06
N THR A 525 39.34 26.10 23.72
CA THR A 525 38.63 27.16 24.41
C THR A 525 37.32 26.63 24.98
N ILE A 526 37.07 26.89 26.27
CA ILE A 526 35.78 26.66 26.93
C ILE A 526 35.27 28.03 27.39
N ASP A 527 34.15 28.44 26.83
CA ASP A 527 33.55 29.74 27.10
C ASP A 527 32.15 29.61 27.66
N SER A 528 31.85 30.41 28.70
CA SER A 528 30.56 30.39 29.40
C SER A 528 30.23 31.78 29.93
N ASP A 529 29.06 32.30 29.55
CA ASP A 529 28.48 33.50 30.14
C ASP A 529 28.02 33.30 31.60
N GLY A 530 27.98 32.06 32.05
CA GLY A 530 27.58 31.67 33.40
C GLY A 530 28.71 31.03 34.19
N THR A 531 28.49 29.86 34.72
CA THR A 531 29.43 29.10 35.58
C THR A 531 30.04 27.94 34.84
N VAL A 532 31.36 27.74 34.99
CA VAL A 532 32.06 26.52 34.60
C VAL A 532 32.38 25.73 35.86
N THR A 533 31.96 24.49 35.93
CA THR A 533 32.27 23.55 37.03
C THR A 533 33.08 22.38 36.49
N ILE A 534 34.24 22.13 37.10
CA ILE A 534 35.09 20.99 36.81
C ILE A 534 35.17 20.13 38.07
N SER A 535 34.71 18.91 38.03
CA SER A 535 34.69 18.00 39.17
C SER A 535 35.24 16.63 38.79
N GLY A 536 36.07 16.03 39.64
CA GLY A 536 36.60 14.71 39.47
C GLY A 536 36.52 13.92 40.78
N ALA A 537 35.85 12.80 40.81
CA ALA A 537 35.67 11.97 42.03
C ALA A 537 36.97 11.44 42.64
N ARG A 538 38.01 11.29 41.82
CA ARG A 538 39.34 10.76 42.28
C ARG A 538 40.45 11.80 42.24
N GLY A 539 40.31 12.86 41.49
CA GLY A 539 41.32 13.89 41.33
C GLY A 539 41.16 14.67 40.04
N ILE A 540 41.72 15.85 40.01
CA ILE A 540 41.88 16.72 38.84
C ILE A 540 43.36 17.11 38.79
N THR A 541 44.01 16.87 37.63
CA THR A 541 45.39 17.26 37.40
C THR A 541 45.40 18.32 36.32
N VAL A 542 46.07 19.45 36.53
CA VAL A 542 46.29 20.49 35.53
C VAL A 542 47.80 20.68 35.40
N GLU A 543 48.34 20.39 34.22
CA GLU A 543 49.77 20.55 33.93
C GLU A 543 49.95 21.53 32.76
N SER A 544 50.93 22.41 32.84
CA SER A 544 51.37 23.26 31.76
C SER A 544 52.88 23.17 31.58
N GLY A 545 53.32 22.98 30.32
CA GLY A 545 54.76 22.95 29.99
C GLY A 545 55.45 24.30 30.07
N MET A 546 54.67 25.39 30.19
CA MET A 546 55.21 26.78 30.32
C MET A 546 54.46 27.49 31.44
N ASP A 547 53.46 28.27 31.15
CA ASP A 547 52.77 29.12 32.14
C ASP A 547 51.36 28.59 32.44
N LEU A 548 50.96 28.62 33.69
CA LEU A 548 49.59 28.44 34.15
C LEU A 548 49.11 29.76 34.77
N THR A 549 48.08 30.39 34.16
CA THR A 549 47.50 31.64 34.65
C THR A 549 46.10 31.39 35.20
N LEU A 550 45.85 31.75 36.46
CA LEU A 550 44.53 31.79 37.10
C LEU A 550 44.18 33.23 37.39
N SER A 551 43.09 33.74 36.80
CA SER A 551 42.64 35.11 36.95
C SER A 551 41.16 35.17 37.29
N ALA A 552 40.80 35.98 38.30
CA ALA A 552 39.41 36.25 38.67
C ALA A 552 39.22 37.73 38.97
N LYS A 553 38.17 38.33 38.46
CA LYS A 553 37.75 39.71 38.86
C LYS A 553 37.28 39.79 40.31
N GLY A 554 36.80 38.69 40.85
CA GLY A 554 36.35 38.55 42.23
C GLY A 554 37.38 37.83 43.08
N ARG A 555 37.09 36.64 43.54
CA ARG A 555 37.89 35.87 44.51
C ARG A 555 38.37 34.55 43.89
N ILE A 556 39.62 34.23 44.16
CA ILE A 556 40.14 32.86 43.99
C ILE A 556 40.15 32.22 45.39
N LYS A 557 39.43 31.11 45.57
CA LYS A 557 39.38 30.33 46.83
C LYS A 557 40.02 28.96 46.57
N LEU A 558 41.02 28.62 47.37
CA LEU A 558 41.60 27.29 47.43
C LEU A 558 41.20 26.67 48.78
N ASP A 559 40.48 25.58 48.78
CA ASP A 559 39.94 24.91 49.96
C ASP A 559 40.26 23.42 49.89
N ALA A 560 41.00 22.92 50.84
CA ALA A 560 41.45 21.52 50.89
C ALA A 560 41.30 20.98 52.31
N GLY A 561 40.72 19.78 52.46
CA GLY A 561 40.52 19.15 53.77
C GLY A 561 41.79 18.71 54.46
N LEU A 562 42.87 18.46 53.74
CA LEU A 562 44.15 18.02 54.30
C LEU A 562 45.27 19.06 54.15
N GLY A 563 45.45 19.66 53.00
CA GLY A 563 46.52 20.62 52.81
C GLY A 563 46.57 21.19 51.37
N VAL A 564 47.24 22.30 51.20
CA VAL A 564 47.59 22.95 49.94
C VAL A 564 49.10 23.09 49.89
N ASP A 565 49.78 22.38 48.99
CA ASP A 565 51.22 22.47 48.80
C ASP A 565 51.51 23.38 47.59
N ILE A 566 52.33 24.42 47.82
CA ILE A 566 52.80 25.33 46.76
C ILE A 566 54.32 25.25 46.71
N LYS A 567 54.90 24.79 45.60
CA LYS A 567 56.34 24.70 45.39
C LYS A 567 56.77 25.56 44.20
N ALA A 568 57.69 26.45 44.37
CA ALA A 568 58.31 27.27 43.34
C ALA A 568 59.81 26.97 43.25
N GLY A 569 60.32 26.66 42.03
CA GLY A 569 61.75 26.36 41.83
C GLY A 569 62.66 27.58 41.97
N ALA A 570 62.15 28.76 41.66
CA ALA A 570 62.96 30.01 41.69
C ALA A 570 62.38 31.07 42.60
N LYS A 571 61.08 31.49 42.42
CA LYS A 571 60.54 32.63 43.17
C LYS A 571 59.06 32.40 43.46
N PHE A 572 58.67 32.55 44.71
CA PHE A 572 57.27 32.70 45.14
C PHE A 572 57.04 34.14 45.55
N LYS A 573 56.08 34.82 44.88
CA LYS A 573 55.75 36.25 45.22
C LYS A 573 54.26 36.37 45.55
N VAL A 574 53.95 36.90 46.68
CA VAL A 574 52.60 37.36 47.06
C VAL A 574 52.59 38.91 47.09
N SER A 575 51.62 39.50 46.42
CA SER A 575 51.46 40.98 46.47
C SER A 575 50.00 41.27 46.69
N ALA A 576 49.70 42.08 47.67
CA ALA A 576 48.34 42.54 47.95
C ALA A 576 48.38 44.08 48.07
N LEU A 577 47.33 44.75 47.54
CA LEU A 577 47.26 46.25 47.63
C LEU A 577 46.95 46.72 49.03
N THR A 578 46.22 45.96 49.83
CA THR A 578 45.79 46.40 51.18
C THR A 578 46.34 45.48 52.26
N GLN A 579 46.13 44.16 52.19
CA GLN A 579 46.52 43.26 53.29
C GLN A 579 46.79 41.87 52.82
N ALA A 580 47.85 41.21 53.23
CA ALA A 580 48.06 39.80 53.19
C ALA A 580 48.00 39.20 54.62
N VAL A 581 47.03 38.34 54.90
CA VAL A 581 46.83 37.72 56.20
C VAL A 581 47.15 36.27 56.16
N VAL A 582 48.00 35.77 57.04
CA VAL A 582 48.26 34.35 57.30
C VAL A 582 47.72 34.05 58.69
N ASN A 583 46.69 33.25 58.81
CA ASN A 583 46.11 32.83 60.07
C ASN A 583 46.33 31.32 60.25
N ALA A 584 47.28 30.94 61.06
CA ALA A 584 47.63 29.54 61.35
C ALA A 584 48.00 29.40 62.82
N PRO A 585 47.70 28.25 63.48
CA PRO A 585 48.14 27.92 64.84
C PRO A 585 49.66 27.95 65.02
N ALA A 586 50.38 27.63 63.95
CA ALA A 586 51.82 27.72 63.86
C ALA A 586 52.26 28.13 62.47
N PHE A 587 53.10 29.13 62.34
CA PHE A 587 53.76 29.55 61.09
C PHE A 587 55.25 29.21 61.22
N VAL A 588 55.71 28.18 60.46
CA VAL A 588 57.10 27.76 60.51
C VAL A 588 57.81 28.24 59.27
N THR A 589 58.85 29.09 59.46
CA THR A 589 59.83 29.41 58.42
C THR A 589 61.08 28.61 58.67
N SER A 590 61.39 27.60 57.83
CA SER A 590 62.70 26.93 57.91
C SER A 590 63.69 27.78 57.13
N THR A 591 64.64 28.39 57.85
CA THR A 591 65.77 29.07 57.23
C THR A 591 66.87 28.07 56.88
N VAL A 592 66.95 27.70 55.61
CA VAL A 592 68.22 27.25 55.04
C VAL A 592 69.01 28.49 54.74
N PRO A 593 70.30 28.62 55.15
CA PRO A 593 71.04 29.89 54.92
C PRO A 593 71.19 30.12 53.42
N MET A 594 70.53 31.11 52.89
CA MET A 594 70.80 31.71 51.61
C MET A 594 71.73 32.89 51.75
N PRO A 595 72.63 33.22 50.83
CA PRO A 595 73.61 34.29 50.97
C PRO A 595 73.02 35.73 50.98
N ASN A 596 71.70 35.89 50.92
CA ASN A 596 71.03 37.18 51.12
C ASN A 596 69.72 37.04 51.91
N PRO A 597 69.62 37.58 53.09
CA PRO A 597 68.37 37.54 53.84
C PRO A 597 67.32 38.45 53.20
N VAL A 598 66.21 37.88 52.79
CA VAL A 598 65.02 38.69 52.52
C VAL A 598 64.36 39.03 53.86
N VAL A 599 64.50 40.24 54.34
CA VAL A 599 63.79 40.75 55.49
C VAL A 599 62.28 40.80 55.12
N ALA A 600 61.48 39.91 55.70
CA ALA A 600 60.04 40.07 55.68
C ALA A 600 59.64 41.08 56.74
N ASN A 601 59.46 42.34 56.36
CA ASN A 601 58.79 43.33 57.23
C ASN A 601 57.31 42.91 57.31
N LEU A 602 56.96 42.23 58.40
CA LEU A 602 55.57 42.03 58.81
C LEU A 602 55.18 43.29 59.66
N PRO A 603 54.24 44.13 59.29
CA PRO A 603 53.70 45.13 60.19
C PRO A 603 52.79 44.41 61.19
N PHE A 604 52.98 44.76 62.51
CA PHE A 604 52.07 44.39 63.58
C PHE A 604 50.69 44.99 63.40
#